data_058fd6c27f23ef7585999f56fb470484
#
_entry.id   058fd6c27f23ef7585999f56fb470484
#
_cell.length_a   1.000
_cell.length_b   1.000
_cell.length_c   1.000
_cell.angle_alpha   90.00
_cell.angle_beta   90.00
_cell.angle_gamma   90.00
#
_symmetry.space_group_name_H-M   'P 1'
#
loop_
_entity.id
_entity.type
_entity.pdbx_description
1 polymer ?
#
loop_
_entity_poly.entity_id
_entity_poly.type
_entity_poly.pdbx_seq_one_letter_code
_entity_poly.pdbx_strand_id
1 'polypeptide(L)'
;MFVEGIPRVDREVFALVEHDLPGARFYPFSEIMDIGLPAATDQRWLSTRFHMHLMAAAAGAKGIAVSINSGYYTNKHRSLIERGSGWALSEGLRIPDAPGGGGFGSPTLRDLQEGKAKLAKAIYGH
;
A
#
# COMPACT_ATOMS: atom_id res chain seq x y z
N MET A 1 -3.50 10.87 7.91
CA MET A 1 -4.46 10.76 6.79
C MET A 1 -5.06 9.37 6.72
N PHE A 2 -6.24 9.27 6.20
CA PHE A 2 -6.94 8.01 5.94
C PHE A 2 -7.25 7.92 4.44
N VAL A 3 -6.88 6.83 3.81
CA VAL A 3 -7.01 6.66 2.36
C VAL A 3 -8.05 5.58 2.06
N GLU A 4 -9.03 5.91 1.24
CA GLU A 4 -10.06 4.97 0.80
C GLU A 4 -9.52 4.06 -0.30
N GLY A 5 -9.35 2.78 0.03
CA GLY A 5 -8.93 1.76 -0.95
C GLY A 5 -10.11 1.06 -1.62
N ILE A 6 -11.21 0.89 -0.88
CA ILE A 6 -12.46 0.34 -1.41
C ILE A 6 -13.55 1.37 -1.22
N PRO A 7 -14.15 1.90 -2.31
CA PRO A 7 -15.19 2.90 -2.23
C PRO A 7 -16.34 2.46 -1.31
N ARG A 8 -16.80 3.37 -0.47
CA ARG A 8 -17.87 3.21 0.53
C ARG A 8 -17.47 2.38 1.75
N VAL A 9 -16.81 1.24 1.57
CA VAL A 9 -16.44 0.35 2.68
C VAL A 9 -15.46 1.04 3.63
N ASP A 10 -14.39 1.58 3.12
CA ASP A 10 -13.36 2.22 3.94
C ASP A 10 -13.85 3.56 4.53
N ARG A 11 -14.81 4.20 3.89
CA ARG A 11 -15.48 5.39 4.43
C ARG A 11 -16.25 5.07 5.71
N GLU A 12 -16.95 3.94 5.75
CA GLU A 12 -17.65 3.49 6.95
C GLU A 12 -16.66 3.17 8.08
N VAL A 13 -15.53 2.56 7.74
CA VAL A 13 -14.45 2.31 8.71
C VAL A 13 -13.89 3.63 9.25
N PHE A 14 -13.65 4.61 8.39
CA PHE A 14 -13.17 5.92 8.82
C PHE A 14 -14.16 6.59 9.80
N ALA A 15 -15.45 6.53 9.52
CA ALA A 15 -16.47 7.09 10.40
C ALA A 15 -16.46 6.48 11.81
N LEU A 16 -16.05 5.21 11.93
CA LEU A 16 -15.93 4.53 13.22
C LEU A 16 -14.71 4.97 14.03
N VAL A 17 -13.65 5.41 13.37
CA VAL A 17 -12.37 5.71 14.03
C VAL A 17 -11.95 7.18 13.97
N GLU A 18 -12.70 8.03 13.27
CA GLU A 18 -12.31 9.43 13.06
C GLU A 18 -12.13 10.22 14.37
N HIS A 19 -12.89 9.89 15.40
CA HIS A 19 -12.76 10.53 16.72
C HIS A 19 -11.45 10.16 17.43
N ASP A 20 -10.86 9.02 17.10
CA ASP A 20 -9.54 8.58 17.59
C ASP A 20 -8.40 9.16 16.77
N LEU A 21 -8.71 9.79 15.64
CA LEU A 21 -7.75 10.34 14.69
C LEU A 21 -8.01 11.85 14.48
N PRO A 22 -7.89 12.68 15.54
CA PRO A 22 -8.19 14.10 15.40
C PRO A 22 -7.31 14.77 14.36
N GLY A 23 -7.93 15.55 13.46
CA GLY A 23 -7.24 16.23 12.37
C GLY A 23 -6.85 15.35 11.18
N ALA A 24 -7.24 14.08 11.18
CA ALA A 24 -6.98 13.20 10.04
C ALA A 24 -7.82 13.61 8.82
N ARG A 25 -7.16 13.81 7.68
CA ARG A 25 -7.83 14.04 6.41
C ARG A 25 -8.21 12.71 5.77
N PHE A 26 -9.43 12.63 5.28
CA PHE A 26 -9.92 11.50 4.47
C PHE A 26 -9.68 11.78 2.99
N TYR A 27 -9.06 10.81 2.31
CA TYR A 27 -8.84 10.85 0.85
C TYR A 27 -9.77 9.85 0.18
N PRO A 28 -10.85 10.32 -0.49
CA PRO A 28 -11.74 9.41 -1.20
C PRO A 28 -11.06 8.77 -2.40
N PHE A 29 -11.51 7.57 -2.74
CA PHE A 29 -10.95 6.81 -3.87
C PHE A 29 -10.95 7.61 -5.18
N SER A 30 -12.01 8.38 -5.45
CA SER A 30 -12.11 9.23 -6.64
C SER A 30 -10.99 10.27 -6.69
N GLU A 31 -10.66 10.89 -5.57
CA GLU A 31 -9.56 11.86 -5.50
C GLU A 31 -8.20 11.20 -5.78
N ILE A 32 -8.00 9.99 -5.25
CA ILE A 32 -6.77 9.22 -5.50
C ILE A 32 -6.63 8.87 -6.99
N MET A 33 -7.72 8.53 -7.65
CA MET A 33 -7.71 8.24 -9.09
C MET A 33 -7.42 9.47 -9.93
N ASP A 34 -7.84 10.65 -9.49
CA ASP A 34 -7.65 11.91 -10.23
C ASP A 34 -6.26 12.52 -10.03
N ILE A 35 -5.77 12.55 -8.80
CA ILE A 35 -4.53 13.26 -8.44
C ILE A 35 -3.40 12.35 -7.98
N GLY A 36 -3.65 11.05 -7.86
CA GLY A 36 -2.68 10.06 -7.38
C GLY A 36 -2.70 9.88 -5.86
N LEU A 37 -2.00 8.85 -5.42
CA LEU A 37 -1.87 8.53 -4.00
C LEU A 37 -0.93 9.54 -3.33
N PRO A 38 -1.34 10.17 -2.20
CA PRO A 38 -0.51 11.14 -1.49
C PRO A 38 0.59 10.47 -0.65
N ALA A 39 1.41 9.64 -1.28
CA ALA A 39 2.49 8.91 -0.63
C ALA A 39 3.84 9.62 -0.82
N ALA A 40 4.64 9.67 0.24
CA ALA A 40 5.95 10.31 0.25
C ALA A 40 6.93 9.58 1.17
N THR A 41 8.23 9.81 0.97
CA THR A 41 9.31 9.11 1.66
C THR A 41 9.36 9.34 3.17
N ASP A 42 8.84 10.45 3.65
CA ASP A 42 8.81 10.82 5.07
C ASP A 42 7.62 10.27 5.83
N GLN A 43 6.73 9.57 5.14
CA GLN A 43 5.51 9.02 5.73
C GLN A 43 5.71 7.61 6.26
N ARG A 44 4.86 7.27 7.24
CA ARG A 44 4.72 5.92 7.77
C ARG A 44 3.31 5.43 7.48
N TRP A 45 3.21 4.29 6.84
CA TRP A 45 1.94 3.72 6.41
C TRP A 45 1.58 2.48 7.22
N LEU A 46 0.31 2.31 7.42
CA LEU A 46 -0.30 1.07 7.89
C LEU A 46 -1.33 0.66 6.86
N SER A 47 -1.18 -0.51 6.26
CA SER A 47 -2.09 -0.92 5.20
C SER A 47 -2.44 -2.40 5.29
N THR A 48 -3.72 -2.67 5.15
CA THR A 48 -4.24 -4.03 4.93
C THR A 48 -4.40 -4.33 3.43
N ARG A 49 -4.28 -3.30 2.57
CA ARG A 49 -4.54 -3.38 1.15
C ARG A 49 -3.25 -3.56 0.35
N PHE A 50 -3.24 -4.56 -0.52
CA PHE A 50 -2.10 -4.86 -1.37
C PHE A 50 -1.69 -3.68 -2.26
N HIS A 51 -2.65 -3.06 -2.96
CA HIS A 51 -2.35 -1.97 -3.87
C HIS A 51 -1.83 -0.72 -3.16
N MET A 52 -2.31 -0.44 -1.95
CA MET A 52 -1.81 0.68 -1.15
C MET A 52 -0.37 0.41 -0.68
N HIS A 53 -0.08 -0.82 -0.25
CA HIS A 53 1.30 -1.24 0.05
C HIS A 53 2.20 -1.04 -1.18
N LEU A 54 1.79 -1.55 -2.33
CA LEU A 54 2.55 -1.44 -3.57
C LEU A 54 2.84 0.03 -3.93
N MET A 55 1.80 0.86 -3.98
CA MET A 55 1.93 2.26 -4.41
C MET A 55 2.69 3.12 -3.41
N ALA A 56 2.44 2.95 -2.13
CA ALA A 56 3.15 3.71 -1.09
C ALA A 56 4.63 3.31 -1.04
N ALA A 57 4.94 2.03 -1.14
CA ALA A 57 6.32 1.56 -1.20
C ALA A 57 7.03 2.02 -2.49
N ALA A 58 6.33 2.09 -3.62
CA ALA A 58 6.86 2.64 -4.86
C ALA A 58 7.22 4.12 -4.74
N ALA A 59 6.50 4.87 -3.91
CA ALA A 59 6.81 6.26 -3.59
C ALA A 59 7.91 6.41 -2.51
N GLY A 60 8.47 5.31 -2.01
CA GLY A 60 9.52 5.31 -1.02
C GLY A 60 9.06 5.40 0.42
N ALA A 61 7.76 5.31 0.69
CA ALA A 61 7.23 5.36 2.04
C ALA A 61 7.57 4.10 2.84
N LYS A 62 7.74 4.27 4.14
CA LYS A 62 7.93 3.17 5.09
C LYS A 62 6.56 2.70 5.58
N GLY A 63 6.47 1.45 5.98
CA GLY A 63 5.18 0.98 6.46
C GLY A 63 5.16 -0.40 7.08
N ILE A 64 3.96 -0.73 7.51
CA ILE A 64 3.60 -2.02 8.06
C ILE A 64 2.43 -2.55 7.22
N ALA A 65 2.62 -3.70 6.61
CA ALA A 65 1.54 -4.43 5.95
C ALA A 65 0.86 -5.33 6.98
N VAL A 66 -0.44 -5.19 7.11
CA VAL A 66 -1.25 -5.96 8.06
C VAL A 66 -2.07 -6.99 7.31
N SER A 67 -1.90 -8.25 7.66
CA SER A 67 -2.72 -9.34 7.17
C SER A 67 -3.68 -9.79 8.26
N ILE A 68 -4.96 -9.54 8.07
CA ILE A 68 -6.00 -9.92 9.02
C ILE A 68 -6.35 -11.40 8.85
N ASN A 69 -6.34 -11.87 7.60
CA ASN A 69 -6.61 -13.26 7.25
C ASN A 69 -5.32 -13.91 6.76
N SER A 70 -4.93 -15.02 7.39
CA SER A 70 -3.80 -15.83 6.91
C SER A 70 -4.09 -16.40 5.51
N GLY A 71 -3.07 -16.59 4.70
CA GLY A 71 -3.16 -17.20 3.38
C GLY A 71 -2.98 -16.20 2.24
N TYR A 72 -4.03 -15.99 1.44
CA TYR A 72 -3.93 -15.25 0.17
C TYR A 72 -3.36 -13.82 0.32
N TYR A 73 -3.91 -13.02 1.24
CA TYR A 73 -3.45 -11.64 1.45
C TYR A 73 -2.06 -11.57 2.09
N THR A 74 -1.75 -12.50 2.99
CA THR A 74 -0.42 -12.62 3.58
C THR A 74 0.62 -12.87 2.48
N ASN A 75 0.33 -13.77 1.55
CA ASN A 75 1.22 -14.10 0.45
C ASN A 75 1.41 -12.91 -0.51
N LYS A 76 0.37 -12.14 -0.76
CA LYS A 76 0.47 -10.92 -1.59
C LYS A 76 1.39 -9.88 -0.95
N HIS A 77 1.20 -9.56 0.31
CA HIS A 77 2.07 -8.63 1.02
C HIS A 77 3.51 -9.14 1.09
N ARG A 78 3.67 -10.42 1.40
CA ARG A 78 4.99 -11.05 1.46
C ARG A 78 5.73 -10.99 0.12
N SER A 79 5.02 -11.15 -0.99
CA SER A 79 5.63 -11.06 -2.32
C SER A 79 6.22 -9.68 -2.59
N LEU A 80 5.57 -8.61 -2.14
CA LEU A 80 6.10 -7.24 -2.25
C LEU A 80 7.32 -7.03 -1.35
N ILE A 81 7.28 -7.59 -0.15
CA ILE A 81 8.41 -7.49 0.80
C ILE A 81 9.63 -8.24 0.23
N GLU A 82 9.44 -9.42 -0.32
CA GLU A 82 10.50 -10.20 -0.98
C GLU A 82 11.09 -9.47 -2.20
N ARG A 83 10.28 -8.68 -2.89
CA ARG A 83 10.73 -7.85 -4.01
C ARG A 83 11.40 -6.54 -3.58
N GLY A 84 11.46 -6.26 -2.30
CA GLY A 84 12.24 -5.15 -1.77
C GLY A 84 11.44 -3.95 -1.27
N SER A 85 10.14 -4.08 -0.97
CA SER A 85 9.40 -3.00 -0.32
C SER A 85 9.99 -2.65 1.05
N GLY A 86 10.59 -3.65 1.68
CA GLY A 86 11.22 -3.50 3.00
C GLY A 86 10.22 -3.28 4.14
N TRP A 87 8.93 -3.32 3.87
CA TRP A 87 7.92 -3.14 4.89
C TRP A 87 7.90 -4.29 5.89
N ALA A 88 7.52 -4.00 7.14
CA ALA A 88 7.27 -5.04 8.12
C ALA A 88 5.92 -5.72 7.83
N LEU A 89 5.84 -7.01 8.09
CA LEU A 89 4.59 -7.77 7.99
C LEU A 89 4.05 -8.04 9.38
N SER A 90 2.79 -7.67 9.60
CA SER A 90 2.03 -8.03 10.80
C SER A 90 0.97 -9.04 10.44
N GLU A 91 0.99 -10.19 11.09
CA GLU A 91 -0.06 -11.20 10.98
C GLU A 91 -0.98 -11.12 12.19
N GLY A 92 -2.28 -10.98 11.94
CA GLY A 92 -3.27 -10.80 12.99
C GLY A 92 -3.32 -9.38 13.55
N LEU A 93 -3.60 -9.24 14.84
CA LEU A 93 -3.82 -7.95 15.51
C LEU A 93 -2.56 -7.36 16.14
N ARG A 94 -1.42 -8.01 16.01
CA ARG A 94 -0.16 -7.54 16.59
C ARG A 94 0.57 -6.64 15.60
N ILE A 95 0.72 -5.38 15.94
CA ILE A 95 1.41 -4.39 15.11
C ILE A 95 2.85 -4.24 15.63
N PRO A 96 3.89 -4.41 14.76
CA PRO A 96 5.27 -4.16 15.14
C PRO A 96 5.49 -2.71 15.61
N ASP A 97 6.43 -2.52 16.55
CA ASP A 97 6.72 -1.20 17.13
C ASP A 97 7.28 -0.21 16.13
N ALA A 98 7.93 -0.68 15.08
CA ALA A 98 8.53 0.18 14.08
C ALA A 98 8.17 -0.26 12.65
N PRO A 99 7.88 0.70 11.76
CA PRO A 99 7.71 0.40 10.35
C PRO A 99 9.02 -0.02 9.74
N GLY A 100 8.97 -1.04 8.87
CA GLY A 100 10.13 -1.47 8.10
C GLY A 100 10.32 -0.65 6.84
N GLY A 101 11.49 -0.77 6.27
CA GLY A 101 11.80 -0.41 4.91
C GLY A 101 12.08 1.03 4.60
N GLY A 102 12.10 1.31 3.36
CA GLY A 102 12.30 2.60 2.70
C GLY A 102 11.78 2.54 1.28
N GLY A 103 10.88 1.58 1.01
CA GLY A 103 10.29 1.36 -0.28
C GLY A 103 11.19 0.58 -1.25
N PHE A 104 10.72 0.42 -2.47
CA PHE A 104 11.46 -0.27 -3.52
C PHE A 104 12.66 0.55 -3.99
N GLY A 105 13.78 -0.11 -4.22
CA GLY A 105 14.93 0.50 -4.87
C GLY A 105 14.67 0.76 -6.37
N SER A 106 15.43 1.68 -6.95
CA SER A 106 15.28 2.04 -8.37
C SER A 106 15.38 0.85 -9.33
N PRO A 107 16.30 -0.13 -9.18
CA PRO A 107 16.33 -1.31 -10.04
C PRO A 107 15.05 -2.14 -9.98
N THR A 108 14.48 -2.34 -8.77
CA THR A 108 13.23 -3.08 -8.59
C THR A 108 12.05 -2.37 -9.26
N LEU A 109 11.96 -1.05 -9.13
CA LEU A 109 10.92 -0.26 -9.79
C LEU A 109 11.03 -0.37 -11.31
N ARG A 110 12.25 -0.33 -11.84
CA ARG A 110 12.50 -0.51 -13.27
C ARG A 110 12.04 -1.88 -13.76
N ASP A 111 12.39 -2.95 -13.03
CA ASP A 111 11.97 -4.31 -13.37
C ASP A 111 10.45 -4.47 -13.37
N LEU A 112 9.77 -3.87 -12.39
CA LEU A 112 8.30 -3.88 -12.31
C LEU A 112 7.67 -3.15 -13.51
N GLN A 113 8.22 -2.00 -13.89
CA GLN A 113 7.76 -1.24 -15.05
C GLN A 113 7.98 -1.99 -16.37
N GLU A 114 9.15 -2.60 -16.54
CA GLU A 114 9.47 -3.42 -17.72
C GLU A 114 8.56 -4.65 -17.79
N GLY A 115 8.32 -5.32 -16.69
CA GLY A 115 7.41 -6.46 -16.63
C GLY A 115 5.99 -6.07 -17.02
N LYS A 116 5.51 -4.93 -16.55
CA LYS A 116 4.20 -4.38 -16.92
C LYS A 116 4.12 -4.06 -18.41
N ALA A 117 5.16 -3.43 -18.97
CA ALA A 117 5.22 -3.10 -20.39
C ALA A 117 5.23 -4.36 -21.27
N LYS A 118 6.00 -5.38 -20.89
CA LYS A 118 6.03 -6.67 -21.59
C LYS A 118 4.67 -7.37 -21.56
N LEU A 119 4.01 -7.36 -20.42
CA LEU A 119 2.68 -7.96 -20.28
C LEU A 119 1.66 -7.23 -21.15
N ALA A 120 1.66 -5.90 -21.14
CA ALA A 120 0.78 -5.10 -21.96
C ALA A 120 0.98 -5.38 -23.45
N LYS A 121 2.24 -5.47 -23.89
CA LYS A 121 2.58 -5.80 -25.28
C LYS A 121 2.11 -7.21 -25.66
N ALA A 122 2.27 -8.19 -24.79
CA ALA A 122 1.80 -9.56 -25.01
C ALA A 122 0.27 -9.65 -25.14
N ILE A 123 -0.47 -8.86 -24.34
CA ILE A 123 -1.94 -8.86 -24.34
C ILE A 123 -2.49 -8.09 -25.53
N TYR A 124 -1.94 -6.93 -25.86
CA TYR A 124 -2.48 -6.01 -26.88
C TYR A 124 -1.79 -6.13 -28.24
N GLY A 125 -0.77 -6.97 -28.38
CA GLY A 125 -0.14 -7.27 -29.65
C GLY A 125 0.71 -6.14 -30.27
N HIS A 126 1.12 -5.17 -29.48
CA HIS A 126 1.88 -3.99 -29.98
C HIS A 126 3.16 -3.75 -29.25
#